data_d0231714081deca9bf8efc24b60cd3a2
#
_entry.id   d0231714081deca9bf8efc24b60cd3a2
#
_cell.length_a   1.000
_cell.length_b   1.000
_cell.length_c   1.000
_cell.angle_alpha   90.00
_cell.angle_beta   90.00
_cell.angle_gamma   90.00
#
_symmetry.space_group_name_H-M   'P 1'
#
loop_
_entity.id
_entity.type
_entity.pdbx_description
1 polymer ?
#
loop_
_entity_poly.entity_id
_entity_poly.type
_entity_poly.pdbx_seq_one_letter_code
_entity_poly.pdbx_strand_id
1 'polypeptide(L)'
;MPDVNVLVYAHRADEKTHAAHRRWLEDVMNGPQPFALTVLVAVGFIRIVTNPRIYARPTPPQVAIAAIEEIRTQPQCRVVVPGPDHLERVLELCRLVSATGKLVADAQHAALAIAEGCTWVTRDRDFARFAPHGLSWNHLQL
;
A
#
# COMPACT_ATOMS: atom_id res chain seq x y z
N MET A 1 -7.55 -0.26 1.62
CA MET A 1 -6.33 -0.82 0.98
C MET A 1 -5.17 0.11 1.29
N PRO A 2 -4.29 -0.23 2.23
CA PRO A 2 -3.13 0.61 2.59
C PRO A 2 -2.03 0.55 1.53
N ASP A 3 -1.36 1.68 1.35
CA ASP A 3 -0.14 1.80 0.55
C ASP A 3 1.08 1.26 1.32
N VAL A 4 2.15 0.95 0.59
CA VAL A 4 3.44 0.51 1.14
C VAL A 4 3.95 1.49 2.20
N ASN A 5 3.89 2.81 1.93
CA ASN A 5 4.37 3.83 2.86
C ASN A 5 3.64 3.80 4.21
N VAL A 6 2.33 3.53 4.21
CA VAL A 6 1.54 3.42 5.44
C VAL A 6 1.99 2.23 6.29
N LEU A 7 2.23 1.06 5.66
CA LEU A 7 2.73 -0.12 6.35
C LEU A 7 4.16 0.07 6.87
N VAL A 8 5.02 0.72 6.08
CA VAL A 8 6.41 1.03 6.49
C VAL A 8 6.42 1.91 7.73
N TYR A 9 5.64 3.00 7.75
CA TYR A 9 5.54 3.89 8.91
C TYR A 9 4.92 3.20 10.13
N ALA A 10 3.96 2.31 9.93
CA ALA A 10 3.37 1.53 11.01
C ALA A 10 4.32 0.49 11.60
N HIS A 11 5.30 0.01 10.83
CA HIS A 11 6.26 -1.02 11.24
C HIS A 11 7.54 -0.44 11.85
N ARG A 12 8.06 0.64 11.27
CA ARG A 12 9.39 1.20 11.60
C ARG A 12 9.31 2.15 12.79
N ALA A 13 9.83 1.71 13.94
CA ALA A 13 9.83 2.51 15.17
C ALA A 13 10.74 3.77 15.11
N ASP A 14 11.65 3.83 14.16
CA ASP A 14 12.51 4.99 13.90
C ASP A 14 11.85 6.06 12.99
N GLU A 15 10.65 5.80 12.48
CA GLU A 15 9.86 6.79 11.74
C GLU A 15 9.13 7.74 12.70
N LYS A 16 9.16 9.04 12.38
CA LYS A 16 8.58 10.09 13.25
C LYS A 16 7.10 9.92 13.55
N THR A 17 6.36 9.36 12.61
CA THR A 17 4.91 9.16 12.72
C THR A 17 4.52 7.72 13.02
N HIS A 18 5.49 6.88 13.43
CA HIS A 18 5.28 5.46 13.71
C HIS A 18 4.08 5.18 14.60
N ALA A 19 4.04 5.80 15.78
CA ALA A 19 3.00 5.51 16.79
C ALA A 19 1.57 5.77 16.25
N ALA A 20 1.40 6.84 15.47
CA ALA A 20 0.10 7.18 14.89
C ALA A 20 -0.29 6.20 13.76
N HIS A 21 0.66 5.83 12.87
CA HIS A 21 0.41 4.85 11.80
C HIS A 21 0.16 3.44 12.35
N ARG A 22 0.89 3.06 13.39
CA ARG A 22 0.69 1.77 14.05
C ARG A 22 -0.71 1.67 14.65
N ARG A 23 -1.14 2.69 15.40
CA ARG A 23 -2.50 2.75 15.95
C ARG A 23 -3.56 2.67 14.86
N TRP A 24 -3.40 3.46 13.80
CA TRP A 24 -4.31 3.42 12.65
C TRP A 24 -4.41 2.02 12.04
N LEU A 25 -3.27 1.34 11.84
CA LEU A 25 -3.25 -0.01 11.29
C LEU A 25 -3.91 -1.03 12.24
N GLU A 26 -3.63 -0.93 13.54
CA GLU A 26 -4.26 -1.76 14.56
C GLU A 26 -5.79 -1.56 14.60
N ASP A 27 -6.26 -0.31 14.48
CA ASP A 27 -7.69 0.02 14.39
C ASP A 27 -8.34 -0.60 13.14
N VAL A 28 -7.64 -0.58 11.99
CA VAL A 28 -8.10 -1.23 10.76
C VAL A 28 -8.16 -2.74 10.91
N MET A 29 -7.12 -3.36 11.49
CA MET A 29 -7.02 -4.81 11.64
C MET A 29 -8.06 -5.36 12.63
N ASN A 30 -8.32 -4.61 13.72
CA ASN A 30 -9.26 -5.01 14.77
C ASN A 30 -10.70 -4.52 14.54
N GLY A 31 -10.90 -3.67 13.51
CA GLY A 31 -12.20 -3.11 13.19
C GLY A 31 -13.12 -4.12 12.48
N PRO A 32 -14.44 -3.83 12.42
CA PRO A 32 -15.42 -4.71 11.79
C PRO A 32 -15.41 -4.60 10.24
N GLN A 33 -14.73 -3.61 9.69
CA GLN A 33 -14.75 -3.36 8.25
C GLN A 33 -13.71 -4.22 7.52
N PRO A 34 -14.06 -4.81 6.36
CA PRO A 34 -13.07 -5.53 5.56
C PRO A 34 -12.02 -4.56 5.00
N PHE A 35 -10.80 -5.05 4.92
CA PHE A 35 -9.71 -4.34 4.26
C PHE A 35 -8.95 -5.26 3.31
N ALA A 36 -8.22 -4.69 2.38
CA ALA A 36 -7.48 -5.45 1.39
C ALA A 36 -5.97 -5.19 1.51
N LEU A 37 -5.19 -6.27 1.42
CA LEU A 37 -3.75 -6.25 1.28
C LEU A 37 -3.39 -6.78 -0.12
N THR A 38 -2.71 -5.96 -0.94
CA THR A 38 -2.28 -6.44 -2.26
C THR A 38 -0.93 -7.13 -2.18
N VAL A 39 -0.69 -8.11 -3.04
CA VAL A 39 0.63 -8.76 -3.16
C VAL A 39 1.72 -7.75 -3.52
N LEU A 40 1.38 -6.71 -4.31
CA LEU A 40 2.32 -5.64 -4.67
C LEU A 40 2.77 -4.85 -3.45
N VAL A 41 1.84 -4.52 -2.56
CA VAL A 41 2.13 -3.81 -1.30
C VAL A 41 2.92 -4.70 -0.35
N ALA A 42 2.52 -5.95 -0.18
CA ALA A 42 3.21 -6.90 0.71
C ALA A 42 4.68 -7.10 0.30
N VAL A 43 4.93 -7.34 -0.98
CA VAL A 43 6.30 -7.50 -1.53
C VAL A 43 7.07 -6.19 -1.46
N GLY A 44 6.43 -5.06 -1.79
CA GLY A 44 7.02 -3.72 -1.70
C GLY A 44 7.45 -3.36 -0.28
N PHE A 45 6.62 -3.69 0.71
CA PHE A 45 6.93 -3.50 2.13
C PHE A 45 8.18 -4.28 2.54
N ILE A 46 8.23 -5.60 2.29
CA ILE A 46 9.38 -6.45 2.62
C ILE A 46 10.65 -5.88 1.97
N ARG A 47 10.59 -5.55 0.68
CA ARG A 47 11.71 -4.98 -0.07
C ARG A 47 12.24 -3.69 0.55
N ILE A 48 11.37 -2.80 1.01
CA ILE A 48 11.77 -1.50 1.57
C ILE A 48 12.36 -1.68 2.97
N VAL A 49 11.67 -2.34 3.89
CA VAL A 49 12.10 -2.40 5.30
C VAL A 49 13.35 -3.24 5.52
N THR A 50 13.65 -4.17 4.59
CA THR A 50 14.86 -5.02 4.63
C THR A 50 16.06 -4.43 3.89
N ASN A 51 15.90 -3.26 3.25
CA ASN A 51 16.93 -2.70 2.37
C ASN A 51 17.99 -1.91 3.16
N PRO A 52 19.27 -2.37 3.17
CA PRO A 52 20.35 -1.68 3.88
C PRO A 52 20.77 -0.35 3.22
N ARG A 53 20.32 -0.08 2.00
CA ARG A 53 20.53 1.22 1.35
C ARG A 53 19.52 2.29 1.80
N ILE A 54 18.39 1.86 2.37
CA ILE A 54 17.34 2.75 2.87
C ILE A 54 17.50 2.95 4.38
N TYR A 55 17.73 1.86 5.11
CA TYR A 55 17.84 1.88 6.57
C TYR A 55 19.23 1.43 7.03
N ALA A 56 19.87 2.21 7.91
CA ALA A 56 21.15 1.83 8.51
C ALA A 56 21.03 0.55 9.37
N ARG A 57 19.83 0.32 9.93
CA ARG A 57 19.45 -0.91 10.63
C ARG A 57 18.21 -1.47 9.99
N PRO A 58 18.32 -2.25 8.89
CA PRO A 58 17.18 -2.82 8.21
C PRO A 58 16.46 -3.85 9.08
N THR A 59 15.16 -4.00 8.84
CA THR A 59 14.39 -5.06 9.49
C THR A 59 14.89 -6.43 9.01
N PRO A 60 15.14 -7.39 9.91
CA PRO A 60 15.46 -8.76 9.50
C PRO A 60 14.35 -9.35 8.62
N PRO A 61 14.67 -10.09 7.54
CA PRO A 61 13.66 -10.62 6.62
C PRO A 61 12.54 -11.42 7.30
N GLN A 62 12.87 -12.23 8.29
CA GLN A 62 11.88 -13.04 9.02
C GLN A 62 10.88 -12.17 9.80
N VAL A 63 11.36 -11.03 10.33
CA VAL A 63 10.49 -10.08 11.05
C VAL A 63 9.56 -9.34 10.07
N ALA A 64 10.08 -8.96 8.89
CA ALA A 64 9.27 -8.32 7.86
C ALA A 64 8.20 -9.28 7.31
N ILE A 65 8.55 -10.55 7.10
CA ILE A 65 7.62 -11.60 6.67
C ILE A 65 6.55 -11.83 7.73
N ALA A 66 6.93 -11.97 9.00
CA ALA A 66 6.00 -12.15 10.10
C ALA A 66 4.98 -11.01 10.22
N ALA A 67 5.41 -9.75 9.99
CA ALA A 67 4.50 -8.61 9.99
C ALA A 67 3.46 -8.70 8.86
N ILE A 68 3.82 -9.14 7.67
CA ILE A 68 2.85 -9.38 6.58
C ILE A 68 1.93 -10.55 6.89
N GLU A 69 2.45 -11.64 7.49
CA GLU A 69 1.64 -12.79 7.92
C GLU A 69 0.59 -12.37 8.95
N GLU A 70 0.96 -11.54 9.93
CA GLU A 70 0.05 -11.00 10.93
C GLU A 70 -1.11 -10.23 10.28
N ILE A 71 -0.82 -9.38 9.29
CA ILE A 71 -1.85 -8.60 8.59
C ILE A 71 -2.77 -9.50 7.76
N ARG A 72 -2.18 -10.40 6.94
CA ARG A 72 -2.95 -11.21 5.99
C ARG A 72 -3.82 -12.29 6.65
N THR A 73 -3.48 -12.70 7.88
CA THR A 73 -4.26 -13.69 8.64
C THR A 73 -5.43 -13.08 9.43
N GLN A 74 -5.57 -11.76 9.43
CA GLN A 74 -6.72 -11.13 10.06
C GLN A 74 -8.02 -11.55 9.38
N PRO A 75 -9.10 -11.87 10.11
CA PRO A 75 -10.37 -12.33 9.55
C PRO A 75 -10.97 -11.37 8.51
N GLN A 76 -10.73 -10.07 8.66
CA GLN A 76 -11.25 -9.03 7.77
C GLN A 76 -10.31 -8.73 6.60
N CYS A 77 -9.14 -9.35 6.54
CA CYS A 77 -8.17 -9.11 5.47
C CYS A 77 -8.49 -9.94 4.24
N ARG A 78 -8.58 -9.28 3.09
CA ARG A 78 -8.61 -9.94 1.78
C ARG A 78 -7.28 -9.70 1.06
N VAL A 79 -6.57 -10.77 0.73
CA VAL A 79 -5.37 -10.70 -0.10
C VAL A 79 -5.78 -10.56 -1.57
N VAL A 80 -5.29 -9.52 -2.22
CA VAL A 80 -5.62 -9.18 -3.61
C VAL A 80 -4.41 -9.37 -4.51
N VAL A 81 -4.63 -10.07 -5.63
CA VAL A 81 -3.66 -10.28 -6.71
C VAL A 81 -4.14 -9.58 -7.97
N PRO A 82 -3.22 -9.07 -8.83
CA PRO A 82 -3.60 -8.53 -10.12
C PRO A 82 -4.34 -9.57 -10.98
N GLY A 83 -5.48 -9.16 -11.52
CA GLY A 83 -6.25 -9.98 -12.46
C GLY A 83 -5.69 -9.94 -13.89
N PRO A 84 -6.31 -10.70 -14.83
CA PRO A 84 -5.84 -10.78 -16.22
C PRO A 84 -5.81 -9.41 -16.93
N ASP A 85 -6.74 -8.51 -16.61
CA ASP A 85 -6.86 -7.18 -17.25
C ASP A 85 -5.98 -6.10 -16.57
N HIS A 86 -5.16 -6.48 -15.59
CA HIS A 86 -4.42 -5.51 -14.79
C HIS A 86 -3.47 -4.67 -15.63
N LEU A 87 -2.72 -5.30 -16.53
CA LEU A 87 -1.78 -4.57 -17.40
C LEU A 87 -2.49 -3.54 -18.28
N GLU A 88 -3.62 -3.90 -18.89
CA GLU A 88 -4.38 -2.98 -19.73
C GLU A 88 -4.87 -1.76 -18.96
N ARG A 89 -5.38 -1.98 -17.74
CA ARG A 89 -5.80 -0.89 -16.84
C ARG A 89 -4.64 0.02 -16.45
N VAL A 90 -3.47 -0.55 -16.17
CA VAL A 90 -2.26 0.24 -15.86
C VAL A 90 -1.86 1.09 -17.05
N LEU A 91 -1.82 0.51 -18.26
CA LEU A 91 -1.45 1.24 -19.49
C LEU A 91 -2.45 2.37 -19.79
N GLU A 92 -3.73 2.14 -19.58
CA GLU A 92 -4.76 3.16 -19.72
C GLU A 92 -4.56 4.32 -18.75
N LEU A 93 -4.39 4.04 -17.44
CA LEU A 93 -4.11 5.07 -16.44
C LEU A 93 -2.83 5.84 -16.75
N CYS A 94 -1.77 5.16 -17.19
CA CYS A 94 -0.53 5.82 -17.59
C CYS A 94 -0.74 6.81 -18.73
N ARG A 95 -1.57 6.47 -19.73
CA ARG A 95 -1.91 7.40 -20.82
C ARG A 95 -2.70 8.60 -20.29
N LEU A 96 -3.73 8.34 -19.46
CA LEU A 96 -4.63 9.38 -18.94
C LEU A 96 -3.92 10.44 -18.09
N VAL A 97 -2.91 10.03 -17.29
CA VAL A 97 -2.16 10.95 -16.42
C VAL A 97 -0.79 11.33 -16.97
N SER A 98 -0.44 10.87 -18.19
CA SER A 98 0.90 11.03 -18.77
C SER A 98 2.00 10.58 -17.81
N ALA A 99 1.86 9.37 -17.27
CA ALA A 99 2.72 8.86 -16.21
C ALA A 99 4.16 8.66 -16.69
N THR A 100 5.11 9.08 -15.85
CA THR A 100 6.54 8.84 -16.02
C THR A 100 7.17 8.42 -14.70
N GLY A 101 8.24 7.64 -14.76
CA GLY A 101 9.03 7.26 -13.59
C GLY A 101 8.18 6.61 -12.50
N LYS A 102 8.24 7.17 -11.29
CA LYS A 102 7.51 6.67 -10.11
C LYS A 102 6.00 6.57 -10.34
N LEU A 103 5.41 7.53 -11.08
CA LEU A 103 3.97 7.56 -11.30
C LEU A 103 3.47 6.33 -12.10
N VAL A 104 4.34 5.68 -12.88
CA VAL A 104 4.02 4.40 -13.54
C VAL A 104 3.84 3.28 -12.50
N ALA A 105 4.68 3.25 -11.47
CA ALA A 105 4.52 2.30 -10.37
C ALA A 105 3.25 2.60 -9.56
N ASP A 106 2.92 3.87 -9.35
CA ASP A 106 1.71 4.28 -8.65
C ASP A 106 0.44 3.90 -9.44
N ALA A 107 0.50 3.95 -10.79
CA ALA A 107 -0.61 3.56 -11.64
C ALA A 107 -1.04 2.09 -11.46
N GLN A 108 -0.12 1.17 -11.19
CA GLN A 108 -0.49 -0.23 -10.94
C GLN A 108 -1.25 -0.41 -9.61
N HIS A 109 -0.91 0.36 -8.58
CA HIS A 109 -1.65 0.35 -7.32
C HIS A 109 -3.04 0.99 -7.50
N ALA A 110 -3.12 2.11 -8.21
CA ALA A 110 -4.38 2.77 -8.53
C ALA A 110 -5.29 1.85 -9.36
N ALA A 111 -4.77 1.19 -10.39
CA ALA A 111 -5.51 0.25 -11.22
C ALA A 111 -6.11 -0.89 -10.40
N LEU A 112 -5.35 -1.42 -9.45
CA LEU A 112 -5.79 -2.50 -8.60
C LEU A 112 -6.87 -2.04 -7.61
N ALA A 113 -6.69 -0.87 -6.98
CA ALA A 113 -7.68 -0.30 -6.08
C ALA A 113 -9.01 0.00 -6.79
N ILE A 114 -8.96 0.54 -8.01
CA ILE A 114 -10.16 0.78 -8.86
C ILE A 114 -10.85 -0.54 -9.20
N ALA A 115 -10.10 -1.55 -9.66
CA ALA A 115 -10.66 -2.85 -10.04
C ALA A 115 -11.38 -3.55 -8.89
N GLU A 116 -10.87 -3.37 -7.66
CA GLU A 116 -11.40 -3.98 -6.45
C GLU A 116 -12.46 -3.11 -5.73
N GLY A 117 -12.73 -1.91 -6.23
CA GLY A 117 -13.65 -0.96 -5.59
C GLY A 117 -13.18 -0.53 -4.18
N CYS A 118 -11.88 -0.52 -3.94
CA CYS A 118 -11.28 -0.20 -2.65
C CYS A 118 -10.83 1.26 -2.56
N THR A 119 -10.95 1.86 -1.38
CA THR A 119 -10.31 3.13 -1.10
C THR A 119 -8.82 2.91 -0.88
N TRP A 120 -7.98 3.57 -1.67
CA TRP A 120 -6.53 3.59 -1.51
C TRP A 120 -6.13 4.56 -0.40
N VAL A 121 -5.45 4.09 0.64
CA VAL A 121 -5.00 4.91 1.77
C VAL A 121 -3.49 5.09 1.69
N THR A 122 -3.05 6.33 1.51
CA THR A 122 -1.64 6.64 1.26
C THR A 122 -1.23 7.96 1.92
N ARG A 123 0.08 8.15 2.08
CA ARG A 123 0.68 9.45 2.42
C ARG A 123 1.17 10.24 1.19
N ASP A 124 1.06 9.64 0.02
CA ASP A 124 1.53 10.23 -1.22
C ASP A 124 0.39 10.98 -1.93
N ARG A 125 0.57 12.28 -2.10
CA ARG A 125 -0.42 13.15 -2.75
C ARG A 125 -0.47 12.96 -4.26
N ASP A 126 0.52 12.31 -4.87
CA ASP A 126 0.54 12.06 -6.31
C ASP A 126 -0.64 11.19 -6.76
N PHE A 127 -1.19 10.37 -5.85
CA PHE A 127 -2.40 9.59 -6.11
C PHE A 127 -3.65 10.42 -6.43
N ALA A 128 -3.69 11.72 -6.06
CA ALA A 128 -4.75 12.63 -6.46
C ALA A 128 -4.94 12.69 -7.99
N ARG A 129 -3.89 12.44 -8.76
CA ARG A 129 -3.92 12.43 -10.23
C ARG A 129 -4.80 11.34 -10.81
N PHE A 130 -5.02 10.25 -10.08
CA PHE A 130 -5.88 9.14 -10.50
C PHE A 130 -7.34 9.29 -10.06
N ALA A 131 -7.64 10.23 -9.16
CA ALA A 131 -9.01 10.45 -8.67
C ALA A 131 -10.01 10.79 -9.79
N PRO A 132 -9.70 11.64 -10.79
CA PRO A 132 -10.59 11.90 -11.92
C PRO A 132 -10.86 10.66 -12.80
N HIS A 133 -10.05 9.61 -12.64
CA HIS A 133 -10.08 8.38 -13.41
C HIS A 133 -10.63 7.18 -12.62
N GLY A 134 -11.33 7.46 -11.51
CA GLY A 134 -12.09 6.46 -10.76
C GLY A 134 -11.42 5.96 -9.47
N LEU A 135 -10.24 6.48 -9.09
CA LEU A 135 -9.62 6.11 -7.83
C LEU A 135 -10.34 6.76 -6.65
N SER A 136 -10.93 5.95 -5.76
CA SER A 136 -11.25 6.37 -4.40
C SER A 136 -9.97 6.35 -3.57
N TRP A 137 -9.60 7.48 -2.98
CA TRP A 137 -8.37 7.54 -2.19
C TRP A 137 -8.50 8.43 -0.97
N ASN A 138 -7.66 8.17 0.03
CA ASN A 138 -7.56 8.95 1.27
C ASN A 138 -6.10 9.29 1.54
N HIS A 139 -5.79 10.58 1.64
CA HIS A 139 -4.49 11.05 2.08
C HIS A 139 -4.42 10.97 3.60
N LEU A 140 -3.72 9.96 4.12
CA LEU A 140 -3.59 9.72 5.55
C LEU A 140 -2.66 10.78 6.17
N GLN A 141 -3.25 11.70 6.93
CA GLN A 141 -2.53 12.72 7.71
C GLN A 141 -2.58 12.35 9.19
N LEU A 142 -1.43 11.97 9.73
CA LEU A 142 -1.27 11.56 11.13
C LEU A 142 -0.09 12.29 11.76
#